data_ce3d872e1f621c52106d96be1ee0dfbd
#
_entry.id   ce3d872e1f621c52106d96be1ee0dfbd
#
_cell.length_a   1.000
_cell.length_b   1.000
_cell.length_c   1.000
_cell.angle_alpha   90.00
_cell.angle_beta   90.00
_cell.angle_gamma   90.00
#
_symmetry.space_group_name_H-M   'P 1'
#
loop_
_entity.id
_entity.type
_entity.pdbx_description
1 polymer ?
#
loop_
_entity_poly.entity_id
_entity_poly.type
_entity_poly.pdbx_seq_one_letter_code
_entity_poly.pdbx_strand_id
1 'polypeptide(L)'
;MSVPTTSRSLPSLVGVLALALAGPAPARAGGDQEVTVPPRVQAQLLAAVASFQTNINLAPDGAVQILVLIKDHDADSERVAHQLTAALGDMKKIMRRPHREIIEPFAGGAALALTCRERGISVVYVAPGLGGVLPEIAQALRGSAVLTVGGVAAFVSRGVVLGFDLVSGRAEMLFNPTQMRALNAHFPASIFQLMRITE
;
A
#
# COMPACT_ATOMS: atom_id res chain seq x y z
N MET A 1 62.31 43.67 56.00
CA MET A 1 61.46 42.47 55.79
C MET A 1 60.50 42.80 54.68
N SER A 2 60.87 42.39 53.48
CA SER A 2 60.16 42.74 52.23
C SER A 2 59.24 41.57 51.82
N VAL A 3 58.00 41.85 51.50
CA VAL A 3 57.05 40.90 51.03
C VAL A 3 56.94 41.05 49.49
N PRO A 4 57.08 40.02 48.67
CA PRO A 4 56.91 40.14 47.24
C PRO A 4 55.44 39.97 46.88
N THR A 5 54.94 40.88 46.07
CA THR A 5 53.64 40.90 45.44
C THR A 5 53.65 39.99 44.23
N THR A 6 52.88 38.91 44.22
CA THR A 6 52.69 38.00 43.07
C THR A 6 51.48 38.42 42.23
N SER A 7 51.75 38.92 41.03
CA SER A 7 50.75 39.21 40.02
C SER A 7 50.28 37.90 39.34
N ARG A 8 48.98 37.57 39.45
CA ARG A 8 48.35 36.47 38.71
C ARG A 8 47.68 37.01 37.45
N SER A 9 48.22 36.67 36.34
CA SER A 9 47.60 36.86 35.03
C SER A 9 46.51 35.80 34.77
N LEU A 10 45.30 36.25 34.43
CA LEU A 10 44.15 35.43 34.04
C LEU A 10 44.33 35.02 32.54
N PRO A 11 44.08 33.75 32.17
CA PRO A 11 44.00 33.37 30.77
C PRO A 11 42.62 33.71 30.21
N SER A 12 42.67 34.40 29.07
CA SER A 12 41.51 34.74 28.23
C SER A 12 40.91 33.47 27.61
N LEU A 13 39.73 33.09 27.99
CA LEU A 13 38.93 32.02 27.40
C LEU A 13 38.31 32.57 26.11
N VAL A 14 38.93 32.28 24.96
CA VAL A 14 38.32 32.46 23.66
C VAL A 14 37.36 31.31 23.43
N GLY A 15 36.04 31.59 23.62
CA GLY A 15 34.97 30.67 23.30
C GLY A 15 34.79 30.53 21.79
N VAL A 16 35.18 29.39 21.26
CA VAL A 16 34.85 29.01 19.85
C VAL A 16 33.40 28.61 19.82
N LEU A 17 32.53 29.49 19.31
CA LEU A 17 31.13 29.22 18.99
C LEU A 17 31.10 28.34 17.74
N ALA A 18 30.94 27.02 17.94
CA ALA A 18 30.70 26.07 16.84
C ALA A 18 29.25 26.26 16.33
N LEU A 19 29.12 26.98 15.21
CA LEU A 19 27.88 27.11 14.47
C LEU A 19 27.61 25.76 13.79
N ALA A 20 26.73 24.94 14.38
CA ALA A 20 26.21 23.72 13.76
C ALA A 20 25.35 24.11 12.55
N LEU A 21 25.90 23.95 11.36
CA LEU A 21 25.15 23.98 10.10
C LEU A 21 24.20 22.78 10.11
N ALA A 22 22.96 23.00 10.56
CA ALA A 22 21.85 22.09 10.29
C ALA A 22 21.62 22.10 8.77
N GLY A 23 22.20 21.13 8.07
CA GLY A 23 21.90 20.88 6.67
C GLY A 23 20.40 20.62 6.51
N PRO A 24 19.77 21.06 5.42
CA PRO A 24 18.39 20.72 5.15
C PRO A 24 18.25 19.20 5.15
N ALA A 25 17.36 18.68 6.01
CA ALA A 25 16.98 17.26 5.96
C ALA A 25 16.50 16.96 4.54
N PRO A 26 16.91 15.82 3.92
CA PRO A 26 16.45 15.46 2.61
C PRO A 26 14.93 15.41 2.65
N ALA A 27 14.28 16.25 1.86
CA ALA A 27 12.85 16.18 1.64
C ALA A 27 12.56 14.77 1.10
N ARG A 28 11.84 13.96 1.88
CA ARG A 28 11.38 12.66 1.41
C ARG A 28 10.46 12.94 0.22
N ALA A 29 10.96 12.65 -0.98
CA ALA A 29 10.17 12.57 -2.20
C ALA A 29 9.29 11.30 -2.12
N GLY A 30 8.33 11.27 -1.19
CA GLY A 30 7.55 10.11 -0.82
C GLY A 30 6.05 10.23 -1.03
N GLY A 31 5.53 11.38 -1.49
CA GLY A 31 4.09 11.61 -1.58
C GLY A 31 3.31 10.61 -2.44
N ASP A 32 3.92 10.06 -3.49
CA ASP A 32 3.24 9.16 -4.43
C ASP A 32 3.28 7.67 -4.03
N GLN A 33 3.95 7.33 -2.91
CA GLN A 33 4.10 5.94 -2.46
C GLN A 33 3.81 5.74 -0.97
N GLU A 34 3.29 6.76 -0.30
CA GLU A 34 3.01 6.71 1.12
C GLU A 34 1.66 6.01 1.40
N VAL A 35 1.68 5.07 2.34
CA VAL A 35 0.48 4.43 2.87
C VAL A 35 -0.15 5.35 3.91
N THR A 36 -1.22 6.06 3.54
CA THR A 36 -1.90 7.01 4.42
C THR A 36 -2.87 6.32 5.37
N VAL A 37 -3.54 5.25 4.92
CA VAL A 37 -4.49 4.46 5.72
C VAL A 37 -3.79 3.25 6.31
N PRO A 38 -3.88 2.99 7.63
CA PRO A 38 -3.24 1.83 8.25
C PRO A 38 -3.65 0.50 7.58
N PRO A 39 -2.73 -0.46 7.35
CA PRO A 39 -3.02 -1.74 6.67
C PRO A 39 -4.16 -2.54 7.29
N ARG A 40 -4.35 -2.48 8.60
CA ARG A 40 -5.48 -3.11 9.29
C ARG A 40 -6.83 -2.54 8.85
N VAL A 41 -6.92 -1.23 8.66
CA VAL A 41 -8.14 -0.56 8.18
C VAL A 41 -8.35 -0.90 6.70
N GLN A 42 -7.28 -0.91 5.90
CA GLN A 42 -7.35 -1.32 4.49
C GLN A 42 -7.87 -2.76 4.35
N ALA A 43 -7.42 -3.69 5.20
CA ALA A 43 -7.89 -5.08 5.22
C ALA A 43 -9.41 -5.16 5.48
N GLN A 44 -9.91 -4.39 6.45
CA GLN A 44 -11.34 -4.34 6.77
C GLN A 44 -12.17 -3.80 5.60
N LEU A 45 -11.73 -2.71 4.99
CA LEU A 45 -12.41 -2.10 3.84
C LEU A 45 -12.35 -3.02 2.61
N LEU A 46 -11.21 -3.66 2.35
CA LEU A 46 -11.07 -4.65 1.28
C LEU A 46 -12.05 -5.80 1.45
N ALA A 47 -12.10 -6.41 2.63
CA ALA A 47 -13.00 -7.52 2.92
C ALA A 47 -14.49 -7.13 2.75
N ALA A 48 -14.84 -5.92 3.17
CA ALA A 48 -16.18 -5.38 3.00
C ALA A 48 -16.53 -5.22 1.51
N VAL A 49 -15.66 -4.55 0.73
CA VAL A 49 -15.90 -4.25 -0.69
C VAL A 49 -15.86 -5.49 -1.57
N ALA A 50 -14.92 -6.40 -1.34
CA ALA A 50 -14.85 -7.66 -2.09
C ALA A 50 -16.19 -8.42 -2.03
N SER A 51 -16.94 -8.29 -0.94
CA SER A 51 -18.24 -8.93 -0.75
C SER A 51 -19.33 -8.44 -1.72
N PHE A 52 -19.11 -7.32 -2.40
CA PHE A 52 -20.04 -6.78 -3.39
C PHE A 52 -19.66 -7.16 -4.83
N GLN A 53 -18.48 -7.71 -5.08
CA GLN A 53 -18.13 -8.14 -6.42
C GLN A 53 -18.94 -9.40 -6.80
N THR A 54 -19.68 -9.33 -7.91
CA THR A 54 -20.62 -10.38 -8.30
C THR A 54 -19.99 -11.50 -9.13
N ASN A 55 -18.87 -11.24 -9.80
CA ASN A 55 -18.17 -12.18 -10.68
C ASN A 55 -16.72 -12.46 -10.21
N ILE A 56 -16.52 -12.58 -8.91
CA ILE A 56 -15.20 -12.83 -8.36
C ILE A 56 -14.68 -14.25 -8.68
N ASN A 57 -13.39 -14.35 -9.01
CA ASN A 57 -12.74 -15.64 -9.14
C ASN A 57 -12.61 -16.33 -7.79
N LEU A 58 -12.63 -17.65 -7.80
CA LEU A 58 -12.45 -18.45 -6.60
C LEU A 58 -11.43 -19.55 -6.88
N ALA A 59 -10.71 -19.96 -5.85
CA ALA A 59 -9.89 -21.15 -5.90
C ALA A 59 -10.74 -22.40 -6.19
N PRO A 60 -10.15 -23.52 -6.64
CA PRO A 60 -10.88 -24.77 -6.93
C PRO A 60 -11.71 -25.31 -5.76
N ASP A 61 -11.31 -25.04 -4.53
CA ASP A 61 -12.03 -25.40 -3.31
C ASP A 61 -13.06 -24.35 -2.85
N GLY A 62 -13.28 -23.32 -3.65
CA GLY A 62 -14.23 -22.24 -3.39
C GLY A 62 -13.77 -21.18 -2.40
N ALA A 63 -12.49 -21.17 -2.02
CA ALA A 63 -11.91 -20.14 -1.17
C ALA A 63 -11.62 -18.85 -1.96
N VAL A 64 -11.64 -17.72 -1.26
CA VAL A 64 -11.15 -16.44 -1.77
C VAL A 64 -9.63 -16.43 -1.65
N GLN A 65 -8.92 -16.23 -2.75
CA GLN A 65 -7.46 -16.11 -2.76
C GLN A 65 -7.03 -14.66 -2.91
N ILE A 66 -6.24 -14.17 -1.97
CA ILE A 66 -5.72 -12.80 -1.97
C ILE A 66 -4.22 -12.86 -2.19
N LEU A 67 -3.77 -12.40 -3.35
CA LEU A 67 -2.34 -12.25 -3.67
C LEU A 67 -1.90 -10.85 -3.28
N VAL A 68 -0.91 -10.77 -2.39
CA VAL A 68 -0.26 -9.51 -2.00
C VAL A 68 1.05 -9.41 -2.74
N LEU A 69 1.09 -8.53 -3.74
CA LEU A 69 2.30 -8.26 -4.51
C LEU A 69 3.20 -7.29 -3.75
N ILE A 70 4.45 -7.66 -3.59
CA ILE A 70 5.48 -6.82 -2.99
C ILE A 70 6.57 -6.47 -4.02
N LYS A 71 7.25 -5.36 -3.76
CA LYS A 71 8.51 -5.06 -4.42
C LYS A 71 9.61 -5.84 -3.71
N ASP A 72 10.37 -6.60 -4.48
CA ASP A 72 11.47 -7.41 -3.95
C ASP A 72 12.52 -6.54 -3.24
N HIS A 73 13.00 -7.00 -2.09
CA HIS A 73 13.99 -6.27 -1.27
C HIS A 73 13.58 -4.85 -0.85
N ASP A 74 12.29 -4.60 -0.68
CA ASP A 74 11.75 -3.33 -0.20
C ASP A 74 11.08 -3.51 1.16
N ALA A 75 11.73 -3.05 2.21
CA ALA A 75 11.30 -3.27 3.59
C ALA A 75 9.91 -2.66 3.91
N ASP A 76 9.56 -1.54 3.26
CA ASP A 76 8.23 -0.93 3.44
C ASP A 76 7.14 -1.74 2.75
N SER A 77 7.43 -2.26 1.56
CA SER A 77 6.54 -3.15 0.82
C SER A 77 6.26 -4.42 1.63
N GLU A 78 7.31 -5.07 2.12
CA GLU A 78 7.21 -6.29 2.94
C GLU A 78 6.46 -6.03 4.25
N ARG A 79 6.81 -4.97 4.97
CA ARG A 79 6.15 -4.59 6.23
C ARG A 79 4.64 -4.37 6.05
N VAL A 80 4.23 -3.64 5.01
CA VAL A 80 2.81 -3.40 4.72
C VAL A 80 2.10 -4.70 4.36
N ALA A 81 2.72 -5.55 3.55
CA ALA A 81 2.17 -6.84 3.18
C ALA A 81 1.92 -7.73 4.40
N HIS A 82 2.90 -7.86 5.29
CA HIS A 82 2.75 -8.64 6.53
C HIS A 82 1.68 -8.09 7.47
N GLN A 83 1.58 -6.76 7.61
CA GLN A 83 0.53 -6.15 8.43
C GLN A 83 -0.87 -6.36 7.84
N LEU A 84 -0.99 -6.28 6.51
CA LEU A 84 -2.26 -6.54 5.81
C LEU A 84 -2.68 -8.01 5.96
N THR A 85 -1.78 -8.95 5.67
CA THR A 85 -2.08 -10.39 5.74
C THR A 85 -2.40 -10.84 7.17
N ALA A 86 -1.71 -10.30 8.17
CA ALA A 86 -2.05 -10.56 9.57
C ALA A 86 -3.46 -10.08 9.91
N ALA A 87 -3.83 -8.86 9.45
CA ALA A 87 -5.16 -8.32 9.69
C ALA A 87 -6.28 -9.07 8.94
N LEU A 88 -6.00 -9.58 7.73
CA LEU A 88 -6.92 -10.45 7.00
C LEU A 88 -7.06 -11.80 7.70
N GLY A 89 -5.95 -12.40 8.15
CA GLY A 89 -5.94 -13.68 8.86
C GLY A 89 -6.72 -13.67 10.17
N ASP A 90 -6.86 -12.51 10.83
CA ASP A 90 -7.75 -12.34 12.00
C ASP A 90 -9.24 -12.50 11.64
N MET A 91 -9.61 -12.46 10.36
CA MET A 91 -10.99 -12.59 9.90
C MET A 91 -11.33 -14.05 9.65
N LYS A 92 -12.45 -14.53 10.17
CA LYS A 92 -12.86 -15.93 9.97
C LYS A 92 -13.28 -16.22 8.52
N LYS A 93 -13.85 -15.23 7.83
CA LYS A 93 -14.38 -15.35 6.47
C LYS A 93 -14.35 -14.00 5.74
N ILE A 94 -14.06 -14.04 4.45
CA ILE A 94 -14.28 -12.94 3.51
C ILE A 94 -15.35 -13.42 2.51
N MET A 95 -16.33 -12.58 2.20
CA MET A 95 -17.48 -12.96 1.36
C MET A 95 -18.23 -14.20 1.86
N ARG A 96 -18.28 -14.44 3.17
CA ARG A 96 -18.81 -15.66 3.81
C ARG A 96 -18.06 -16.96 3.43
N ARG A 97 -16.88 -16.86 2.82
CA ARG A 97 -16.05 -17.98 2.36
C ARG A 97 -14.75 -18.07 3.16
N PRO A 98 -14.14 -19.25 3.22
CA PRO A 98 -12.72 -19.33 3.63
C PRO A 98 -11.85 -18.47 2.72
N HIS A 99 -10.75 -17.99 3.22
CA HIS A 99 -9.81 -17.21 2.43
C HIS A 99 -8.36 -17.59 2.76
N ARG A 100 -7.46 -17.25 1.87
CA ARG A 100 -6.02 -17.44 2.02
C ARG A 100 -5.28 -16.26 1.42
N GLU A 101 -4.23 -15.84 2.10
CA GLU A 101 -3.32 -14.79 1.68
C GLU A 101 -2.00 -15.39 1.21
N ILE A 102 -1.48 -14.87 0.11
CA ILE A 102 -0.19 -15.26 -0.46
C ILE A 102 0.60 -13.97 -0.67
N ILE A 103 1.81 -13.89 -0.14
CA ILE A 103 2.72 -12.78 -0.41
C ILE A 103 3.74 -13.26 -1.44
N GLU A 104 3.85 -12.55 -2.56
CA GLU A 104 4.85 -12.85 -3.61
C GLU A 104 5.48 -11.56 -4.16
N PRO A 105 6.77 -11.59 -4.48
CA PRO A 105 7.39 -10.49 -5.20
C PRO A 105 6.84 -10.41 -6.63
N PHE A 106 6.73 -9.19 -7.16
CA PHE A 106 6.32 -9.00 -8.55
C PHE A 106 7.43 -9.45 -9.50
N ALA A 107 7.19 -10.52 -10.21
CA ALA A 107 8.13 -11.14 -11.16
C ALA A 107 7.77 -10.85 -12.64
N GLY A 108 6.95 -9.81 -12.90
CA GLY A 108 6.50 -9.42 -14.23
C GLY A 108 5.07 -9.82 -14.56
N GLY A 109 4.48 -9.14 -15.56
CA GLY A 109 3.07 -9.29 -15.89
C GLY A 109 2.68 -10.69 -16.37
N ALA A 110 3.54 -11.36 -17.14
CA ALA A 110 3.26 -12.73 -17.61
C ALA A 110 3.17 -13.73 -16.45
N ALA A 111 4.09 -13.65 -15.48
CA ALA A 111 4.08 -14.49 -14.30
C ALA A 111 2.83 -14.21 -13.44
N LEU A 112 2.48 -12.93 -13.24
CA LEU A 112 1.27 -12.53 -12.52
C LEU A 112 -0.01 -13.11 -13.16
N ALA A 113 -0.16 -12.97 -14.48
CA ALA A 113 -1.33 -13.48 -15.20
C ALA A 113 -1.45 -15.01 -15.07
N LEU A 114 -0.33 -15.72 -15.12
CA LEU A 114 -0.27 -17.17 -14.96
C LEU A 114 -0.69 -17.56 -13.53
N THR A 115 -0.06 -16.97 -12.51
CA THR A 115 -0.38 -17.19 -11.09
C THR A 115 -1.87 -16.96 -10.80
N CYS A 116 -2.42 -15.84 -11.30
CA CYS A 116 -3.84 -15.51 -11.08
C CYS A 116 -4.78 -16.56 -11.66
N ARG A 117 -4.47 -17.07 -12.85
CA ARG A 117 -5.29 -18.09 -13.52
C ARG A 117 -5.17 -19.46 -12.86
N GLU A 118 -3.96 -19.91 -12.58
CA GLU A 118 -3.72 -21.26 -12.04
C GLU A 118 -4.22 -21.44 -10.61
N ARG A 119 -4.10 -20.39 -9.79
CA ARG A 119 -4.52 -20.45 -8.39
C ARG A 119 -5.93 -19.91 -8.14
N GLY A 120 -6.60 -19.36 -9.16
CA GLY A 120 -7.91 -18.76 -8.98
C GLY A 120 -7.87 -17.53 -8.06
N ILE A 121 -6.90 -16.63 -8.30
CA ILE A 121 -6.75 -15.42 -7.49
C ILE A 121 -8.00 -14.54 -7.63
N SER A 122 -8.57 -14.18 -6.50
CA SER A 122 -9.76 -13.32 -6.40
C SER A 122 -9.38 -11.84 -6.34
N VAL A 123 -8.36 -11.54 -5.55
CA VAL A 123 -7.92 -10.17 -5.26
C VAL A 123 -6.40 -10.10 -5.40
N VAL A 124 -5.91 -9.05 -6.05
CA VAL A 124 -4.49 -8.67 -6.06
C VAL A 124 -4.34 -7.36 -5.29
N TYR A 125 -3.69 -7.40 -4.15
CA TYR A 125 -3.29 -6.22 -3.43
C TYR A 125 -1.88 -5.80 -3.85
N VAL A 126 -1.70 -4.55 -4.24
CA VAL A 126 -0.44 -3.98 -4.70
C VAL A 126 0.18 -3.16 -3.57
N ALA A 127 1.23 -3.66 -2.96
CA ALA A 127 1.94 -3.00 -1.87
C ALA A 127 2.73 -1.77 -2.35
N PRO A 128 3.19 -0.89 -1.44
CA PRO A 128 4.07 0.24 -1.79
C PRO A 128 5.30 -0.20 -2.57
N GLY A 129 5.94 0.73 -3.29
CA GLY A 129 7.14 0.46 -4.08
C GLY A 129 6.88 -0.03 -5.51
N LEU A 130 5.67 -0.49 -5.83
CA LEU A 130 5.30 -1.03 -7.14
C LEU A 130 4.72 0.02 -8.11
N GLY A 131 4.74 1.30 -7.77
CA GLY A 131 4.19 2.37 -8.61
C GLY A 131 4.70 2.37 -10.07
N GLY A 132 5.96 2.04 -10.29
CA GLY A 132 6.56 2.01 -11.64
C GLY A 132 6.03 0.90 -12.56
N VAL A 133 5.46 -0.18 -12.00
CA VAL A 133 5.00 -1.35 -12.76
C VAL A 133 3.47 -1.49 -12.82
N LEU A 134 2.73 -0.49 -12.30
CA LEU A 134 1.26 -0.51 -12.33
C LEU A 134 0.65 -0.69 -13.73
N PRO A 135 1.15 -0.04 -14.80
CA PRO A 135 0.63 -0.25 -16.14
C PRO A 135 0.79 -1.71 -16.61
N GLU A 136 1.90 -2.36 -16.24
CA GLU A 136 2.15 -3.77 -16.55
C GLU A 136 1.19 -4.69 -15.78
N ILE A 137 0.97 -4.43 -14.49
CA ILE A 137 -0.01 -5.15 -13.66
C ILE A 137 -1.42 -5.02 -14.25
N ALA A 138 -1.84 -3.79 -14.59
CA ALA A 138 -3.14 -3.52 -15.18
C ALA A 138 -3.34 -4.23 -16.51
N GLN A 139 -2.32 -4.25 -17.36
CA GLN A 139 -2.35 -4.94 -18.64
C GLN A 139 -2.42 -6.47 -18.47
N ALA A 140 -1.62 -7.03 -17.56
CA ALA A 140 -1.58 -8.47 -17.29
C ALA A 140 -2.91 -9.03 -16.79
N LEU A 141 -3.67 -8.23 -16.05
CA LEU A 141 -4.95 -8.65 -15.45
C LEU A 141 -6.18 -8.23 -16.26
N ARG A 142 -6.01 -7.65 -17.44
CA ARG A 142 -7.13 -7.22 -18.30
C ARG A 142 -8.09 -8.38 -18.58
N GLY A 143 -9.39 -8.16 -18.34
CA GLY A 143 -10.45 -9.14 -18.56
C GLY A 143 -10.49 -10.32 -17.60
N SER A 144 -9.65 -10.33 -16.56
CA SER A 144 -9.48 -11.48 -15.64
C SER A 144 -10.54 -11.57 -14.54
N ALA A 145 -11.37 -10.56 -14.34
CA ALA A 145 -12.29 -10.40 -13.21
C ALA A 145 -11.58 -10.38 -11.82
N VAL A 146 -10.26 -10.26 -11.78
CA VAL A 146 -9.48 -10.11 -10.54
C VAL A 146 -9.63 -8.69 -10.02
N LEU A 147 -9.98 -8.53 -8.74
CA LEU A 147 -10.05 -7.22 -8.11
C LEU A 147 -8.65 -6.72 -7.76
N THR A 148 -8.24 -5.58 -8.30
CA THR A 148 -6.98 -4.95 -7.91
C THR A 148 -7.20 -3.87 -6.85
N VAL A 149 -6.35 -3.88 -5.82
CA VAL A 149 -6.42 -2.95 -4.68
C VAL A 149 -5.04 -2.37 -4.42
N GLY A 150 -4.94 -1.05 -4.35
CA GLY A 150 -3.68 -0.36 -4.07
C GLY A 150 -3.50 -0.04 -2.60
N GLY A 151 -2.33 -0.35 -2.05
CA GLY A 151 -1.93 0.07 -0.70
C GLY A 151 -1.64 1.57 -0.59
N VAL A 152 -1.51 2.25 -1.72
CA VAL A 152 -1.23 3.68 -1.85
C VAL A 152 -2.34 4.34 -2.65
N ALA A 153 -2.85 5.48 -2.18
CA ALA A 153 -3.97 6.20 -2.81
C ALA A 153 -3.70 6.54 -4.30
N ALA A 154 -2.50 7.00 -4.61
CA ALA A 154 -2.09 7.38 -5.97
C ALA A 154 -2.10 6.22 -6.98
N PHE A 155 -2.17 4.96 -6.54
CA PHE A 155 -2.21 3.81 -7.44
C PHE A 155 -3.53 3.70 -8.19
N VAL A 156 -4.61 4.25 -7.65
CA VAL A 156 -5.95 4.19 -8.27
C VAL A 156 -5.99 4.92 -9.62
N SER A 157 -5.41 6.11 -9.71
CA SER A 157 -5.30 6.84 -10.98
C SER A 157 -4.29 6.23 -11.97
N ARG A 158 -3.52 5.21 -11.53
CA ARG A 158 -2.43 4.60 -12.30
C ARG A 158 -2.68 3.14 -12.67
N GLY A 159 -3.89 2.61 -12.47
CA GLY A 159 -4.27 1.30 -13.00
C GLY A 159 -4.71 0.25 -11.98
N VAL A 160 -5.08 0.61 -10.76
CA VAL A 160 -5.81 -0.28 -9.85
C VAL A 160 -7.26 0.15 -9.69
N VAL A 161 -8.14 -0.78 -9.37
CA VAL A 161 -9.59 -0.53 -9.25
C VAL A 161 -9.91 0.21 -7.97
N LEU A 162 -9.35 -0.23 -6.85
CA LEU A 162 -9.64 0.30 -5.51
C LEU A 162 -8.38 0.79 -4.83
N GLY A 163 -8.54 1.77 -3.97
CA GLY A 163 -7.50 2.25 -3.07
C GLY A 163 -8.12 2.91 -1.86
N PHE A 164 -7.26 3.40 -0.98
CA PHE A 164 -7.67 4.01 0.28
C PHE A 164 -6.92 5.31 0.48
N ASP A 165 -7.63 6.34 0.93
CA ASP A 165 -7.07 7.64 1.26
C ASP A 165 -7.51 8.07 2.65
N LEU A 166 -6.77 8.98 3.28
CA LEU A 166 -7.11 9.56 4.57
C LEU A 166 -7.50 11.02 4.36
N VAL A 167 -8.80 11.30 4.42
CA VAL A 167 -9.34 12.65 4.24
C VAL A 167 -9.92 13.13 5.57
N SER A 168 -9.38 14.23 6.10
CA SER A 168 -9.81 14.80 7.40
C SER A 168 -9.85 13.76 8.54
N GLY A 169 -8.86 12.85 8.56
CA GLY A 169 -8.76 11.79 9.58
C GLY A 169 -9.71 10.60 9.40
N ARG A 170 -10.43 10.54 8.28
CA ARG A 170 -11.32 9.43 7.93
C ARG A 170 -10.79 8.66 6.73
N ALA A 171 -10.82 7.33 6.82
CA ALA A 171 -10.48 6.50 5.69
C ALA A 171 -11.62 6.55 4.65
N GLU A 172 -11.25 6.92 3.43
CA GLU A 172 -12.13 6.92 2.25
C GLU A 172 -11.69 5.86 1.26
N MET A 173 -12.64 5.24 0.58
CA MET A 173 -12.37 4.33 -0.53
C MET A 173 -12.32 5.11 -1.84
N LEU A 174 -11.24 4.91 -2.60
CA LEU A 174 -11.06 5.42 -3.94
C LEU A 174 -11.44 4.34 -4.96
N PHE A 175 -12.04 4.74 -6.06
CA PHE A 175 -12.53 3.82 -7.07
C PHE A 175 -12.26 4.33 -8.48
N ASN A 176 -11.70 3.45 -9.33
CA ASN A 176 -11.47 3.71 -10.74
C ASN A 176 -12.43 2.90 -11.61
N PRO A 177 -13.52 3.51 -12.14
CA PRO A 177 -14.52 2.81 -12.95
C PRO A 177 -13.95 2.36 -14.31
N THR A 178 -12.99 3.08 -14.85
CA THR A 178 -12.34 2.71 -16.12
C THR A 178 -11.54 1.43 -15.95
N GLN A 179 -10.75 1.34 -14.88
CA GLN A 179 -9.98 0.14 -14.60
C GLN A 179 -10.88 -1.05 -14.20
N MET A 180 -11.96 -0.82 -13.46
CA MET A 180 -12.96 -1.86 -13.16
C MET A 180 -13.49 -2.51 -14.44
N ARG A 181 -13.89 -1.69 -15.43
CA ARG A 181 -14.36 -2.18 -16.75
C ARG A 181 -13.27 -2.95 -17.50
N ALA A 182 -12.03 -2.43 -17.48
CA ALA A 182 -10.88 -3.06 -18.14
C ALA A 182 -10.58 -4.46 -17.57
N LEU A 183 -10.74 -4.65 -16.27
CA LEU A 183 -10.57 -5.94 -15.59
C LEU A 183 -11.80 -6.85 -15.69
N ASN A 184 -12.91 -6.38 -16.22
CA ASN A 184 -14.20 -7.11 -16.22
C ASN A 184 -14.69 -7.42 -14.80
N ALA A 185 -14.42 -6.55 -13.82
CA ALA A 185 -14.94 -6.68 -12.46
C ALA A 185 -16.34 -6.05 -12.36
N HIS A 186 -17.29 -6.74 -11.71
CA HIS A 186 -18.67 -6.29 -11.65
C HIS A 186 -19.11 -6.01 -10.23
N PHE A 187 -19.65 -4.81 -10.01
CA PHE A 187 -20.20 -4.36 -8.75
C PHE A 187 -21.63 -3.81 -8.92
N PRO A 188 -22.51 -3.96 -7.96
CA PRO A 188 -23.82 -3.31 -7.97
C PRO A 188 -23.67 -1.79 -7.84
N ALA A 189 -24.54 -1.02 -8.48
CA ALA A 189 -24.47 0.43 -8.50
C ALA A 189 -24.49 1.07 -7.09
N SER A 190 -25.12 0.44 -6.13
CA SER A 190 -25.25 0.94 -4.76
C SER A 190 -23.91 1.11 -4.03
N ILE A 191 -22.86 0.35 -4.41
CA ILE A 191 -21.57 0.47 -3.74
C ILE A 191 -20.84 1.76 -4.10
N PHE A 192 -21.09 2.32 -5.29
CA PHE A 192 -20.40 3.52 -5.76
C PHE A 192 -20.73 4.78 -4.96
N GLN A 193 -21.87 4.78 -4.25
CA GLN A 193 -22.25 5.87 -3.33
C GLN A 193 -21.35 5.93 -2.09
N LEU A 194 -20.61 4.85 -1.80
CA LEU A 194 -19.70 4.75 -0.65
C LEU A 194 -18.24 5.04 -1.03
N MET A 195 -17.97 5.39 -2.29
CA MET A 195 -16.63 5.54 -2.82
C MET A 195 -16.43 6.90 -3.50
N ARG A 196 -15.23 7.43 -3.40
CA ARG A 196 -14.81 8.58 -4.18
C ARG A 196 -14.29 8.10 -5.55
N ILE A 197 -14.92 8.56 -6.62
CA ILE A 197 -14.51 8.22 -7.99
C ILE A 197 -13.20 8.98 -8.30
N THR A 198 -12.24 8.25 -8.87
CA THR A 198 -10.96 8.77 -9.34
C THR A 198 -10.77 8.28 -10.77
N GLU A 199 -10.47 9.18 -11.68
CA GLU A 199 -10.16 8.90 -13.10
C GLU A 199 -8.65 8.97 -13.35
#